data_b1ba216a91f7bdb2072bf22774bf85a4
#
_entry.id   b1ba216a91f7bdb2072bf22774bf85a4
#
_cell.length_a   1.000
_cell.length_b   1.000
_cell.length_c   1.000
_cell.angle_alpha   90.00
_cell.angle_beta   90.00
_cell.angle_gamma   90.00
#
_symmetry.space_group_name_H-M   'P 1'
#
loop_
_entity.id
_entity.type
_entity.pdbx_description
1 polymer ?
#
loop_
_entity_poly.entity_id
_entity_poly.type
_entity_poly.pdbx_seq_one_letter_code
_entity_poly.pdbx_strand_id
1 'polypeptide(L)'
;MRIDIMTLFPETVHAVLHESVIGRAANNGTVEINCVQIRDFTENRQRQVDDYPYGGGFGCIMYAQPLKSCLDSIMSTTQGLKSRVIYMTPQGAPYTEETAKRLVRDYDHLVLVCGHYEGIDERFIEKCVDEEISLGDFVLSGGEIAAMAVADSVCRLVPGVLADEQCYTGDSHWDGLLEYPQYTRPEVWEGLKVPDVLLEGNQARIDAWRRKQQLIRTKEKRPDMFEKLALSEKELESVEKNLKGDVSFRPAGDGDLDDILAIVAGARALLKSRHIDQWQGEYPAKEDFEKDLAEHRCYVITVDGETGAFFTLSDEPEPCYAAITDGKWSSDEPYMAIHRGAVAEKYRGTGLSAMLFKFAEKIAAEKGFRYLRVDTHKKNKAMQRCIRDAGFRYRGNVQICCEPGHDTLRYAFEKKLKKIE
;
A
#
# COMPACT_ATOMS: atom_id res chain seq x y z
N MET A 1 8.19 30.11 7.61
CA MET A 1 8.08 29.47 8.93
C MET A 1 9.39 29.69 9.69
N ARG A 2 9.30 30.22 10.92
CA ARG A 2 10.46 30.33 11.83
C ARG A 2 10.31 29.34 13.00
N ILE A 3 11.41 28.71 13.41
CA ILE A 3 11.46 27.79 14.55
C ILE A 3 12.66 28.16 15.42
N ASP A 4 12.40 28.57 16.65
CA ASP A 4 13.42 28.82 17.66
C ASP A 4 13.42 27.67 18.69
N ILE A 5 14.56 27.03 18.92
CA ILE A 5 14.70 25.88 19.81
C ILE A 5 15.52 26.30 21.00
N MET A 6 14.87 26.40 22.16
CA MET A 6 15.47 26.69 23.44
C MET A 6 16.07 25.41 24.01
N THR A 7 17.40 25.33 24.13
CA THR A 7 18.11 24.10 24.52
C THR A 7 19.37 24.40 25.33
N LEU A 8 19.89 23.40 26.03
CA LEU A 8 21.22 23.41 26.65
C LEU A 8 22.33 22.92 25.70
N PHE A 9 21.96 22.35 24.54
CA PHE A 9 22.86 21.70 23.58
C PHE A 9 22.65 22.19 22.16
N PRO A 10 22.79 23.49 21.86
CA PRO A 10 22.47 24.06 20.55
C PRO A 10 23.26 23.42 19.38
N GLU A 11 24.52 23.02 19.62
CA GLU A 11 25.37 22.42 18.60
C GLU A 11 24.83 21.07 18.14
N THR A 12 24.27 20.27 19.06
CA THR A 12 23.66 18.97 18.73
C THR A 12 22.44 19.14 17.84
N VAL A 13 21.57 20.07 18.21
CA VAL A 13 20.34 20.35 17.45
C VAL A 13 20.68 20.95 16.08
N HIS A 14 21.61 21.90 16.06
CA HIS A 14 22.07 22.54 14.82
C HIS A 14 22.68 21.53 13.85
N ALA A 15 23.54 20.62 14.33
CA ALA A 15 24.19 19.61 13.48
C ALA A 15 23.18 18.69 12.75
N VAL A 16 22.03 18.44 13.36
CA VAL A 16 20.98 17.60 12.75
C VAL A 16 20.10 18.41 11.79
N LEU A 17 19.57 19.54 12.22
CA LEU A 17 18.57 20.30 11.47
C LEU A 17 19.15 21.13 10.32
N HIS A 18 20.47 21.36 10.29
CA HIS A 18 21.12 22.09 9.20
C HIS A 18 21.74 21.17 8.14
N GLU A 19 21.39 19.88 8.16
CA GLU A 19 21.79 18.91 7.14
C GLU A 19 20.63 18.52 6.21
N SER A 20 20.97 17.88 5.07
CA SER A 20 20.02 17.29 4.11
C SER A 20 18.97 18.29 3.59
N VAL A 21 17.69 17.88 3.55
CA VAL A 21 16.58 18.68 2.99
C VAL A 21 16.29 19.89 3.84
N ILE A 22 16.22 19.72 5.16
CA ILE A 22 15.90 20.81 6.10
C ILE A 22 17.03 21.85 6.10
N GLY A 23 18.29 21.41 6.11
CA GLY A 23 19.45 22.33 6.04
C GLY A 23 19.47 23.13 4.72
N ARG A 24 19.11 22.54 3.60
CA ARG A 24 18.95 23.28 2.32
C ARG A 24 17.86 24.33 2.41
N ALA A 25 16.70 23.99 3.01
CA ALA A 25 15.61 24.91 3.19
C ALA A 25 15.94 26.07 4.15
N ALA A 26 16.74 25.82 5.18
CA ALA A 26 17.27 26.85 6.06
C ALA A 26 18.26 27.78 5.32
N ASN A 27 19.19 27.20 4.55
CA ASN A 27 20.20 27.96 3.80
C ASN A 27 19.60 28.84 2.69
N ASN A 28 18.50 28.45 2.08
CA ASN A 28 17.82 29.25 1.05
C ASN A 28 16.72 30.18 1.61
N GLY A 29 16.52 30.19 2.92
CA GLY A 29 15.59 31.09 3.60
C GLY A 29 14.10 30.66 3.52
N THR A 30 13.80 29.43 3.08
CA THR A 30 12.42 28.90 3.09
C THR A 30 11.92 28.68 4.52
N VAL A 31 12.80 28.23 5.40
CA VAL A 31 12.59 28.14 6.85
C VAL A 31 13.74 28.83 7.58
N GLU A 32 13.46 29.35 8.77
CA GLU A 32 14.47 29.90 9.67
C GLU A 32 14.50 29.05 10.93
N ILE A 33 15.65 28.44 11.24
CA ILE A 33 15.82 27.56 12.40
C ILE A 33 16.96 28.11 13.26
N ASN A 34 16.65 28.49 14.49
CA ASN A 34 17.61 29.04 15.46
C ASN A 34 17.68 28.13 16.69
N CYS A 35 18.90 27.80 17.10
CA CYS A 35 19.15 27.06 18.34
C CYS A 35 19.67 28.02 19.38
N VAL A 36 18.90 28.26 20.44
CA VAL A 36 19.20 29.29 21.46
C VAL A 36 19.64 28.64 22.73
N GLN A 37 20.86 29.02 23.17
CA GLN A 37 21.46 28.50 24.40
C GLN A 37 20.82 29.10 25.66
N ILE A 38 20.08 28.29 26.43
CA ILE A 38 19.38 28.72 27.65
C ILE A 38 20.39 29.26 28.73
N ARG A 39 21.60 28.69 28.81
CA ARG A 39 22.62 29.09 29.77
C ARG A 39 23.12 30.54 29.62
N ASP A 40 22.92 31.15 28.46
CA ASP A 40 23.33 32.52 28.20
C ASP A 40 22.42 33.56 28.89
N PHE A 41 21.25 33.11 29.34
CA PHE A 41 20.22 33.95 29.95
C PHE A 41 20.09 33.79 31.47
N THR A 42 20.98 33.00 32.11
CA THR A 42 20.98 32.90 33.57
C THR A 42 21.69 34.12 34.21
N GLU A 43 21.11 34.62 35.28
CA GLU A 43 21.71 35.66 36.11
C GLU A 43 22.82 35.11 37.07
N ASN A 44 22.93 33.77 37.13
CA ASN A 44 23.94 33.11 37.95
C ASN A 44 25.31 33.27 37.32
N ARG A 45 26.30 33.81 38.10
CA ARG A 45 27.67 34.01 37.63
C ARG A 45 28.39 32.73 37.20
N GLN A 46 28.00 31.58 37.74
CA GLN A 46 28.52 30.24 37.39
C GLN A 46 27.79 29.60 36.22
N ARG A 47 26.86 30.33 35.60
CA ARG A 47 26.02 29.86 34.47
C ARG A 47 25.16 28.63 34.82
N GLN A 48 24.81 28.50 36.11
CA GLN A 48 23.91 27.46 36.60
C GLN A 48 22.48 27.77 36.15
N VAL A 49 21.73 26.72 35.72
CA VAL A 49 20.37 26.83 35.21
C VAL A 49 19.38 25.92 35.93
N ASP A 50 19.85 25.19 36.95
CA ASP A 50 19.09 24.14 37.65
C ASP A 50 19.42 24.12 39.14
N ASP A 51 18.50 23.56 39.95
CA ASP A 51 18.66 23.35 41.39
C ASP A 51 17.79 22.20 41.88
N TYR A 52 17.96 21.78 43.12
CA TYR A 52 17.16 20.75 43.75
C TYR A 52 15.68 21.17 43.88
N PRO A 53 14.75 20.21 43.69
CA PRO A 53 13.33 20.51 43.80
C PRO A 53 12.92 20.83 45.26
N TYR A 54 11.97 21.74 45.43
CA TYR A 54 11.30 21.91 46.71
C TYR A 54 10.55 20.62 47.09
N GLY A 55 10.58 20.28 48.35
CA GLY A 55 9.97 19.04 48.87
C GLY A 55 10.90 17.83 48.85
N GLY A 56 12.13 18.00 48.35
CA GLY A 56 13.11 16.91 48.22
C GLY A 56 12.86 16.05 46.99
N GLY A 57 13.74 15.10 46.73
CA GLY A 57 13.74 14.22 45.58
C GLY A 57 15.13 14.02 44.98
N PHE A 58 15.20 13.19 43.96
CA PHE A 58 16.46 12.99 43.20
C PHE A 58 16.49 13.93 42.00
N GLY A 59 17.71 14.32 41.60
CA GLY A 59 17.95 15.15 40.43
C GLY A 59 17.72 16.65 40.68
N CYS A 60 17.76 17.42 39.60
CA CYS A 60 17.57 18.87 39.58
C CYS A 60 16.44 19.27 38.65
N ILE A 61 15.93 20.48 38.81
CA ILE A 61 14.90 21.10 37.97
C ILE A 61 15.45 22.39 37.39
N MET A 62 15.19 22.67 36.13
CA MET A 62 15.61 23.91 35.48
C MET A 62 14.84 25.11 36.04
N TYR A 63 15.58 26.20 36.35
CA TYR A 63 15.01 27.45 36.84
C TYR A 63 14.06 28.11 35.83
N ALA A 64 12.98 28.71 36.32
CA ALA A 64 12.08 29.52 35.52
C ALA A 64 12.74 30.79 34.95
N GLN A 65 13.69 31.41 35.67
CA GLN A 65 14.29 32.69 35.27
C GLN A 65 15.06 32.60 33.94
N PRO A 66 16.06 31.70 33.73
CA PRO A 66 16.78 31.64 32.47
C PRO A 66 15.85 31.22 31.29
N LEU A 67 14.87 30.33 31.52
CA LEU A 67 13.87 29.98 30.52
C LEU A 67 13.04 31.19 30.11
N LYS A 68 12.54 31.98 31.05
CA LYS A 68 11.75 33.17 30.77
C LYS A 68 12.57 34.24 30.04
N SER A 69 13.77 34.51 30.47
CA SER A 69 14.63 35.53 29.83
C SER A 69 15.06 35.12 28.42
N CYS A 70 15.29 33.80 28.17
CA CYS A 70 15.54 33.26 26.87
C CYS A 70 14.32 33.43 25.95
N LEU A 71 13.13 33.06 26.44
CA LEU A 71 11.88 33.22 25.69
C LEU A 71 11.61 34.70 25.36
N ASP A 72 11.78 35.63 26.31
CA ASP A 72 11.58 37.06 26.10
C ASP A 72 12.51 37.63 25.03
N SER A 73 13.76 37.16 25.00
CA SER A 73 14.71 37.53 23.96
C SER A 73 14.25 37.08 22.58
N ILE A 74 13.78 35.84 22.44
CA ILE A 74 13.21 35.31 21.20
C ILE A 74 11.98 36.15 20.79
N MET A 75 11.02 36.31 21.68
CA MET A 75 9.78 37.02 21.41
C MET A 75 9.99 38.50 21.05
N SER A 76 11.06 39.14 21.55
CA SER A 76 11.40 40.51 21.19
C SER A 76 11.77 40.65 19.69
N THR A 77 12.31 39.61 19.06
CA THR A 77 12.74 39.59 17.66
C THR A 77 11.65 39.07 16.69
N THR A 78 10.56 38.55 17.21
CA THR A 78 9.47 37.89 16.42
C THR A 78 8.15 38.64 16.55
N GLN A 79 8.20 39.95 16.88
CA GLN A 79 6.98 40.78 16.96
C GLN A 79 6.18 40.79 15.67
N GLY A 80 4.89 40.53 15.81
CA GLY A 80 3.96 40.46 14.66
C GLY A 80 3.81 39.06 14.06
N LEU A 81 4.62 38.09 14.39
CA LEU A 81 4.42 36.70 14.02
C LEU A 81 3.42 36.02 14.96
N LYS A 82 2.59 35.15 14.41
CA LYS A 82 1.71 34.31 15.21
C LYS A 82 2.51 33.14 15.79
N SER A 83 2.94 33.30 17.04
CA SER A 83 3.82 32.37 17.72
C SER A 83 3.08 31.31 18.52
N ARG A 84 3.72 30.14 18.72
CA ARG A 84 3.28 29.06 19.62
C ARG A 84 4.48 28.57 20.43
N VAL A 85 4.39 28.61 21.76
CA VAL A 85 5.41 28.10 22.68
C VAL A 85 5.04 26.69 23.09
N ILE A 86 5.90 25.72 22.74
CA ILE A 86 5.65 24.28 22.89
C ILE A 86 6.72 23.66 23.76
N TYR A 87 6.33 23.05 24.87
CA TYR A 87 7.23 22.30 25.75
C TYR A 87 7.27 20.83 25.37
N MET A 88 8.47 20.30 25.11
CA MET A 88 8.70 18.88 24.82
C MET A 88 8.76 18.07 26.11
N THR A 89 7.69 17.33 26.43
CA THR A 89 7.55 16.59 27.68
C THR A 89 6.77 15.28 27.49
N PRO A 90 7.10 14.19 28.19
CA PRO A 90 6.32 12.96 28.15
C PRO A 90 4.91 13.11 28.73
N GLN A 91 4.62 14.21 29.45
CA GLN A 91 3.27 14.51 29.99
C GLN A 91 2.33 15.16 28.97
N GLY A 92 2.88 15.62 27.83
CA GLY A 92 2.12 16.30 26.78
C GLY A 92 1.22 15.41 25.97
N ALA A 93 0.40 16.02 25.11
CA ALA A 93 -0.42 15.31 24.14
C ALA A 93 0.46 14.57 23.10
N PRO A 94 0.08 13.35 22.68
CA PRO A 94 0.82 12.61 21.66
C PRO A 94 0.92 13.37 20.34
N TYR A 95 2.13 13.49 19.82
CA TYR A 95 2.42 14.12 18.54
C TYR A 95 1.96 13.23 17.38
N THR A 96 1.32 13.85 16.38
CA THR A 96 0.83 13.16 15.19
C THR A 96 1.04 14.03 13.95
N GLU A 97 0.90 13.43 12.76
CA GLU A 97 0.91 14.15 11.47
C GLU A 97 -0.14 15.28 11.44
N GLU A 98 -1.30 15.07 12.04
CA GLU A 98 -2.35 16.09 12.13
C GLU A 98 -1.92 17.28 13.00
N THR A 99 -1.13 17.02 14.05
CA THR A 99 -0.50 18.08 14.86
C THR A 99 0.49 18.88 14.01
N ALA A 100 1.35 18.23 13.21
CA ALA A 100 2.27 18.92 12.32
C ALA A 100 1.55 19.82 11.31
N LYS A 101 0.51 19.30 10.65
CA LYS A 101 -0.34 20.06 9.72
C LYS A 101 -0.97 21.29 10.38
N ARG A 102 -1.50 21.11 11.58
CA ARG A 102 -2.09 22.21 12.35
C ARG A 102 -1.06 23.29 12.68
N LEU A 103 0.15 22.90 13.12
CA LEU A 103 1.20 23.83 13.45
C LEU A 103 1.64 24.68 12.25
N VAL A 104 1.81 24.03 11.07
CA VAL A 104 2.15 24.75 9.83
C VAL A 104 1.04 25.69 9.36
N ARG A 105 -0.23 25.26 9.47
CA ARG A 105 -1.38 26.03 9.03
C ARG A 105 -1.66 27.25 9.91
N ASP A 106 -1.53 27.07 11.23
CA ASP A 106 -2.05 28.01 12.21
C ASP A 106 -1.01 29.00 12.74
N TYR A 107 0.30 28.77 12.55
CA TYR A 107 1.36 29.57 13.12
C TYR A 107 2.47 29.91 12.12
N ASP A 108 3.07 31.09 12.30
CA ASP A 108 4.22 31.56 11.52
C ASP A 108 5.54 31.27 12.23
N HIS A 109 5.47 31.06 13.56
CA HIS A 109 6.61 30.92 14.45
C HIS A 109 6.33 29.89 15.55
N LEU A 110 7.26 28.94 15.74
CA LEU A 110 7.24 27.97 16.83
C LEU A 110 8.44 28.17 17.74
N VAL A 111 8.21 28.16 19.05
CA VAL A 111 9.27 28.10 20.05
C VAL A 111 9.21 26.73 20.71
N LEU A 112 10.22 25.88 20.47
CA LEU A 112 10.31 24.54 21.05
C LEU A 112 11.20 24.59 22.29
N VAL A 113 10.62 24.31 23.45
CA VAL A 113 11.31 24.33 24.73
C VAL A 113 11.82 22.94 25.08
N CYS A 114 13.13 22.75 25.15
CA CYS A 114 13.76 21.50 25.56
C CYS A 114 14.05 21.53 27.05
N GLY A 115 13.33 20.75 27.83
CA GLY A 115 13.67 20.47 29.24
C GLY A 115 14.80 19.49 29.33
N HIS A 116 15.50 19.53 30.48
CA HIS A 116 16.58 18.59 30.83
C HIS A 116 16.47 18.23 32.33
N TYR A 117 17.31 17.31 32.81
CA TYR A 117 17.28 16.80 34.19
C TYR A 117 15.93 16.14 34.52
N GLU A 118 15.28 16.52 35.66
CA GLU A 118 13.96 16.02 36.05
C GLU A 118 12.81 16.86 35.46
N GLY A 119 13.13 17.91 34.67
CA GLY A 119 12.17 18.80 34.04
C GLY A 119 12.45 20.27 34.28
N ILE A 120 11.45 21.09 34.08
CA ILE A 120 11.49 22.55 34.23
C ILE A 120 10.53 23.02 35.30
N ASP A 121 10.76 24.20 35.86
CA ASP A 121 9.90 24.79 36.89
C ASP A 121 8.46 24.97 36.40
N GLU A 122 7.51 24.42 37.13
CA GLU A 122 6.08 24.40 36.78
C GLU A 122 5.52 25.81 36.53
N ARG A 123 6.01 26.81 37.25
CA ARG A 123 5.56 28.20 37.08
C ARG A 123 5.93 28.79 35.73
N PHE A 124 6.96 28.27 35.04
CA PHE A 124 7.26 28.62 33.66
C PHE A 124 6.26 27.95 32.72
N ILE A 125 5.90 26.69 32.96
CA ILE A 125 4.92 25.99 32.16
C ILE A 125 3.57 26.70 32.20
N GLU A 126 3.05 26.93 33.40
CA GLU A 126 1.75 27.61 33.62
C GLU A 126 1.68 29.01 33.01
N LYS A 127 2.79 29.77 33.01
CA LYS A 127 2.78 31.16 32.60
C LYS A 127 3.18 31.39 31.15
N CYS A 128 3.98 30.51 30.55
CA CYS A 128 4.69 30.80 29.31
C CYS A 128 4.53 29.76 28.22
N VAL A 129 4.09 28.55 28.56
CA VAL A 129 3.90 27.47 27.61
C VAL A 129 2.44 27.46 27.12
N ASP A 130 2.25 27.41 25.81
CA ASP A 130 0.92 27.32 25.21
C ASP A 130 0.47 25.88 25.01
N GLU A 131 1.42 24.95 24.86
CA GLU A 131 1.13 23.56 24.52
C GLU A 131 2.26 22.63 24.97
N GLU A 132 1.88 21.45 25.45
CA GLU A 132 2.80 20.38 25.82
C GLU A 132 2.65 19.22 24.85
N ILE A 133 3.78 18.74 24.27
CA ILE A 133 3.79 17.69 23.27
C ILE A 133 4.71 16.54 23.70
N SER A 134 4.20 15.30 23.55
CA SER A 134 4.94 14.05 23.77
C SER A 134 5.13 13.30 22.45
N LEU A 135 6.32 12.71 22.24
CA LEU A 135 6.55 11.77 21.12
C LEU A 135 5.96 10.38 21.37
N GLY A 136 5.58 10.05 22.59
CA GLY A 136 5.04 8.74 22.97
C GLY A 136 5.27 8.40 24.43
N ASP A 137 4.83 7.22 24.84
CA ASP A 137 4.85 6.76 26.24
C ASP A 137 6.25 6.25 26.64
N PHE A 138 7.25 7.11 26.57
CA PHE A 138 8.63 6.84 27.01
C PHE A 138 9.34 8.14 27.41
N VAL A 139 10.43 8.02 28.20
CA VAL A 139 11.20 9.16 28.68
C VAL A 139 12.55 9.23 27.96
N LEU A 140 12.94 10.43 27.55
CA LEU A 140 14.25 10.77 26.98
C LEU A 140 15.10 11.54 28.00
N SER A 141 16.41 11.62 27.76
CA SER A 141 17.34 12.37 28.64
C SER A 141 17.13 13.89 28.63
N GLY A 142 16.44 14.40 27.56
CA GLY A 142 16.14 15.82 27.38
C GLY A 142 15.14 15.99 26.21
N GLY A 143 14.66 17.20 25.99
CA GLY A 143 13.68 17.55 24.98
C GLY A 143 14.25 17.68 23.57
N GLU A 144 15.57 17.63 23.37
CA GLU A 144 16.24 17.96 22.11
C GLU A 144 15.80 17.01 20.96
N ILE A 145 15.78 15.68 21.21
CA ILE A 145 15.36 14.69 20.21
C ILE A 145 13.91 14.92 19.82
N ALA A 146 13.05 15.21 20.80
CA ALA A 146 11.65 15.50 20.54
C ALA A 146 11.47 16.78 19.73
N ALA A 147 12.18 17.84 20.09
CA ALA A 147 12.16 19.10 19.35
C ALA A 147 12.66 18.94 17.90
N MET A 148 13.74 18.18 17.69
CA MET A 148 14.24 17.88 16.34
C MET A 148 13.21 17.10 15.50
N ALA A 149 12.53 16.10 16.07
CA ALA A 149 11.50 15.34 15.37
C ALA A 149 10.30 16.21 14.98
N VAL A 150 9.84 17.09 15.89
CA VAL A 150 8.77 18.05 15.61
C VAL A 150 9.21 19.07 14.56
N ALA A 151 10.41 19.63 14.67
CA ALA A 151 10.94 20.61 13.72
C ALA A 151 11.08 20.01 12.30
N ASP A 152 11.64 18.79 12.17
CA ASP A 152 11.78 18.11 10.88
C ASP A 152 10.42 17.88 10.22
N SER A 153 9.48 17.25 10.95
CA SER A 153 8.15 16.92 10.42
C SER A 153 7.33 18.17 10.08
N VAL A 154 7.45 19.24 10.83
CA VAL A 154 6.83 20.55 10.53
C VAL A 154 7.47 21.18 9.29
N CYS A 155 8.80 21.25 9.23
CA CYS A 155 9.52 21.85 8.11
C CYS A 155 9.20 21.19 6.78
N ARG A 156 9.08 19.86 6.72
CA ARG A 156 8.72 19.12 5.50
C ARG A 156 7.40 19.56 4.88
N LEU A 157 6.46 20.05 5.69
CA LEU A 157 5.14 20.51 5.26
C LEU A 157 5.12 21.98 4.83
N VAL A 158 6.20 22.73 5.06
CA VAL A 158 6.31 24.13 4.60
C VAL A 158 6.49 24.15 3.09
N PRO A 159 5.66 24.91 2.34
CA PRO A 159 5.78 25.02 0.88
C PRO A 159 7.18 25.43 0.44
N GLY A 160 7.77 24.69 -0.51
CA GLY A 160 9.11 24.96 -1.05
C GLY A 160 10.26 24.27 -0.31
N VAL A 161 10.01 23.54 0.77
CA VAL A 161 11.02 22.69 1.44
C VAL A 161 11.22 21.40 0.66
N LEU A 162 10.15 20.71 0.30
CA LEU A 162 10.17 19.60 -0.63
C LEU A 162 9.87 20.08 -2.05
N ALA A 163 10.29 19.30 -3.05
CA ALA A 163 10.19 19.68 -4.45
C ALA A 163 8.74 19.83 -4.94
N ASP A 164 7.82 19.06 -4.38
CA ASP A 164 6.40 19.06 -4.73
C ASP A 164 5.57 18.61 -3.53
N GLU A 165 4.32 19.08 -3.42
CA GLU A 165 3.39 18.64 -2.38
C GLU A 165 3.08 17.14 -2.44
N GLN A 166 3.18 16.53 -3.60
CA GLN A 166 3.04 15.09 -3.77
C GLN A 166 4.12 14.29 -3.03
N CYS A 167 5.25 14.92 -2.66
CA CYS A 167 6.31 14.29 -1.89
C CYS A 167 5.90 13.96 -0.44
N TYR A 168 4.84 14.60 0.10
CA TYR A 168 4.33 14.32 1.45
C TYR A 168 2.85 13.92 1.49
N THR A 169 2.04 14.32 0.49
CA THR A 169 0.61 13.96 0.47
C THR A 169 0.37 12.47 0.22
N GLY A 170 1.36 11.74 -0.29
CA GLY A 170 1.34 10.29 -0.46
C GLY A 170 1.95 9.49 0.71
N ASP A 171 2.55 10.17 1.70
CA ASP A 171 3.21 9.55 2.83
C ASP A 171 2.21 8.91 3.82
N SER A 172 2.71 7.99 4.63
CA SER A 172 1.92 7.38 5.71
C SER A 172 1.39 8.45 6.67
N HIS A 173 0.15 8.27 7.12
CA HIS A 173 -0.60 9.14 8.03
C HIS A 173 -1.19 10.42 7.42
N TRP A 174 -0.84 10.80 6.19
CA TRP A 174 -1.36 12.03 5.58
C TRP A 174 -2.89 12.05 5.43
N ASP A 175 -3.46 10.95 4.93
CA ASP A 175 -4.91 10.76 4.72
C ASP A 175 -5.52 9.67 5.63
N GLY A 176 -4.82 9.32 6.70
CA GLY A 176 -5.23 8.26 7.62
C GLY A 176 -4.86 6.85 7.16
N LEU A 177 -4.05 6.71 6.11
CA LEU A 177 -3.55 5.44 5.60
C LEU A 177 -2.04 5.30 5.81
N LEU A 178 -1.57 4.06 5.73
CA LEU A 178 -0.17 3.76 5.52
C LEU A 178 0.15 3.78 4.02
N GLU A 179 1.34 4.18 3.67
CA GLU A 179 1.87 4.20 2.31
C GLU A 179 1.87 2.81 1.67
N TYR A 180 1.69 2.76 0.34
CA TYR A 180 1.82 1.55 -0.46
C TYR A 180 3.28 1.06 -0.55
N PRO A 181 3.54 -0.24 -0.90
CA PRO A 181 4.89 -0.74 -1.06
C PRO A 181 5.57 -0.09 -2.27
N GLN A 182 6.79 0.38 -2.06
CA GLN A 182 7.61 0.96 -3.10
C GLN A 182 8.69 -0.01 -3.57
N TYR A 183 9.06 0.07 -4.85
CA TYR A 183 10.03 -0.79 -5.49
C TYR A 183 10.99 0.04 -6.32
N THR A 184 12.27 -0.38 -6.36
CA THR A 184 13.31 0.22 -7.19
C THR A 184 14.02 -0.85 -8.02
N ARG A 185 15.00 -0.47 -8.78
CA ARG A 185 15.82 -1.38 -9.60
C ARG A 185 16.78 -2.21 -8.75
N PRO A 186 17.07 -3.45 -9.17
CA PRO A 186 16.64 -4.14 -10.39
C PRO A 186 15.21 -4.67 -10.33
N GLU A 187 14.61 -5.03 -11.49
CA GLU A 187 13.24 -5.59 -11.58
C GLU A 187 13.07 -6.88 -10.79
N VAL A 188 14.12 -7.70 -10.72
CA VAL A 188 14.16 -8.93 -9.91
C VAL A 188 15.33 -8.84 -8.94
N TRP A 189 15.06 -8.99 -7.64
CA TRP A 189 16.07 -9.03 -6.59
C TRP A 189 15.86 -10.29 -5.74
N GLU A 190 16.86 -11.16 -5.70
CA GLU A 190 16.83 -12.45 -4.97
C GLU A 190 15.59 -13.32 -5.27
N GLY A 191 15.17 -13.35 -6.55
CA GLY A 191 13.98 -14.09 -6.99
C GLY A 191 12.65 -13.36 -6.77
N LEU A 192 12.63 -12.25 -6.06
CA LEU A 192 11.45 -11.40 -5.83
C LEU A 192 11.30 -10.40 -6.97
N LYS A 193 10.17 -10.42 -7.65
CA LYS A 193 9.87 -9.56 -8.80
C LYS A 193 9.03 -8.34 -8.40
N VAL A 194 9.31 -7.19 -9.03
CA VAL A 194 8.43 -6.01 -8.99
C VAL A 194 7.06 -6.38 -9.56
N PRO A 195 5.93 -5.97 -8.92
CA PRO A 195 4.59 -6.23 -9.45
C PRO A 195 4.42 -5.73 -10.89
N ASP A 196 3.90 -6.61 -11.77
CA ASP A 196 3.75 -6.33 -13.22
C ASP A 196 3.00 -5.03 -13.50
N VAL A 197 1.97 -4.71 -12.69
CA VAL A 197 1.17 -3.48 -12.84
C VAL A 197 2.02 -2.20 -12.80
N LEU A 198 3.15 -2.21 -12.08
CA LEU A 198 4.07 -1.08 -11.99
C LEU A 198 4.96 -0.95 -13.23
N LEU A 199 5.06 -2.00 -14.05
CA LEU A 199 5.87 -2.05 -15.26
C LEU A 199 5.05 -1.77 -16.54
N GLU A 200 3.71 -1.77 -16.45
CA GLU A 200 2.83 -1.64 -17.62
C GLU A 200 2.67 -0.20 -18.14
N GLY A 201 3.07 0.81 -17.38
CA GLY A 201 2.95 2.22 -17.76
C GLY A 201 1.52 2.79 -17.78
N ASN A 202 0.53 2.05 -17.25
CA ASN A 202 -0.86 2.51 -17.15
C ASN A 202 -1.11 3.18 -15.78
N GLN A 203 -1.07 4.52 -15.74
CA GLN A 203 -1.16 5.28 -14.50
C GLN A 203 -2.44 4.98 -13.71
N ALA A 204 -3.59 4.88 -14.35
CA ALA A 204 -4.86 4.59 -13.68
C ALA A 204 -4.87 3.22 -12.99
N ARG A 205 -4.21 2.21 -13.59
CA ARG A 205 -4.05 0.87 -12.97
C ARG A 205 -3.04 0.90 -11.82
N ILE A 206 -1.97 1.68 -11.97
CA ILE A 206 -0.97 1.88 -10.91
C ILE A 206 -1.62 2.55 -9.70
N ASP A 207 -2.40 3.60 -9.89
CA ASP A 207 -3.05 4.34 -8.80
C ASP A 207 -4.10 3.48 -8.08
N ALA A 208 -4.90 2.71 -8.84
CA ALA A 208 -5.83 1.76 -8.25
C ALA A 208 -5.13 0.65 -7.44
N TRP A 209 -3.98 0.18 -7.91
CA TRP A 209 -3.16 -0.80 -7.20
C TRP A 209 -2.55 -0.20 -5.92
N ARG A 210 -1.98 1.02 -6.00
CA ARG A 210 -1.43 1.76 -4.86
C ARG A 210 -2.48 1.95 -3.77
N ARG A 211 -3.67 2.43 -4.14
CA ARG A 211 -4.79 2.62 -3.20
C ARG A 211 -5.19 1.30 -2.52
N LYS A 212 -5.27 0.21 -3.27
CA LYS A 212 -5.54 -1.11 -2.71
C LYS A 212 -4.45 -1.54 -1.72
N GLN A 213 -3.17 -1.32 -2.04
CA GLN A 213 -2.05 -1.68 -1.16
C GLN A 213 -2.02 -0.84 0.13
N GLN A 214 -2.35 0.45 0.06
CA GLN A 214 -2.51 1.31 1.23
C GLN A 214 -3.56 0.75 2.19
N LEU A 215 -4.74 0.40 1.68
CA LEU A 215 -5.83 -0.17 2.46
C LEU A 215 -5.44 -1.50 3.11
N ILE A 216 -4.83 -2.42 2.35
CA ILE A 216 -4.38 -3.72 2.87
C ILE A 216 -3.34 -3.53 3.98
N ARG A 217 -2.30 -2.73 3.73
CA ARG A 217 -1.25 -2.46 4.72
C ARG A 217 -1.77 -1.80 5.98
N THR A 218 -2.69 -0.85 5.84
CA THR A 218 -3.30 -0.18 6.99
C THR A 218 -4.11 -1.17 7.82
N LYS A 219 -4.94 -2.00 7.17
CA LYS A 219 -5.70 -3.06 7.86
C LYS A 219 -4.81 -4.03 8.63
N GLU A 220 -3.67 -4.42 8.05
CA GLU A 220 -2.76 -5.42 8.63
C GLU A 220 -1.86 -4.86 9.73
N LYS A 221 -1.32 -3.65 9.54
CA LYS A 221 -0.30 -3.08 10.43
C LYS A 221 -0.85 -2.08 11.44
N ARG A 222 -1.95 -1.41 11.10
CA ARG A 222 -2.58 -0.38 11.91
C ARG A 222 -4.10 -0.51 11.84
N PRO A 223 -4.67 -1.61 12.39
CA PRO A 223 -6.12 -1.83 12.43
C PRO A 223 -6.86 -0.69 13.13
N ASP A 224 -6.26 -0.07 14.13
CA ASP A 224 -6.76 1.10 14.84
C ASP A 224 -6.98 2.33 13.94
N MET A 225 -6.17 2.48 12.88
CA MET A 225 -6.35 3.52 11.85
C MET A 225 -7.40 3.09 10.84
N PHE A 226 -7.37 1.82 10.42
CA PHE A 226 -8.28 1.29 9.42
C PHE A 226 -9.75 1.39 9.85
N GLU A 227 -10.06 1.12 11.13
CA GLU A 227 -11.40 1.22 11.71
C GLU A 227 -11.97 2.65 11.67
N LYS A 228 -11.12 3.67 11.59
CA LYS A 228 -11.53 5.09 11.54
C LYS A 228 -11.79 5.59 10.11
N LEU A 229 -11.50 4.77 9.08
CA LEU A 229 -11.67 5.17 7.69
C LEU A 229 -13.12 5.09 7.25
N ALA A 230 -13.59 6.11 6.57
CA ALA A 230 -14.89 6.10 5.88
C ALA A 230 -14.72 5.47 4.49
N LEU A 231 -14.72 4.13 4.40
CA LEU A 231 -14.51 3.38 3.18
C LEU A 231 -15.83 3.13 2.44
N SER A 232 -15.76 3.19 1.10
CA SER A 232 -16.85 2.73 0.25
C SER A 232 -16.96 1.19 0.28
N GLU A 233 -18.16 0.64 0.00
CA GLU A 233 -18.38 -0.82 -0.11
C GLU A 233 -17.39 -1.48 -1.07
N LYS A 234 -17.06 -0.81 -2.19
CA LYS A 234 -16.11 -1.30 -3.18
C LYS A 234 -14.67 -1.39 -2.63
N GLU A 235 -14.25 -0.45 -1.80
CA GLU A 235 -12.94 -0.48 -1.15
C GLU A 235 -12.88 -1.59 -0.09
N LEU A 236 -13.91 -1.74 0.73
CA LEU A 236 -14.03 -2.83 1.69
C LEU A 236 -13.95 -4.19 1.00
N GLU A 237 -14.74 -4.42 -0.05
CA GLU A 237 -14.67 -5.65 -0.85
C GLU A 237 -13.28 -5.90 -1.43
N SER A 238 -12.57 -4.85 -1.88
CA SER A 238 -11.23 -4.97 -2.48
C SER A 238 -10.18 -5.44 -1.48
N VAL A 239 -10.36 -5.10 -0.20
CA VAL A 239 -9.46 -5.48 0.90
C VAL A 239 -9.81 -6.86 1.46
N GLU A 240 -11.11 -7.18 1.56
CA GLU A 240 -11.57 -8.48 2.06
C GLU A 240 -11.22 -9.63 1.11
N LYS A 241 -11.26 -9.36 -0.19
CA LYS A 241 -10.93 -10.34 -1.25
C LYS A 241 -9.44 -10.41 -1.58
N ASN A 242 -8.55 -10.03 -0.68
CA ASN A 242 -7.11 -10.24 -0.90
C ASN A 242 -6.75 -11.71 -0.67
N LEU A 243 -6.08 -12.32 -1.64
CA LEU A 243 -5.63 -13.70 -1.52
C LEU A 243 -4.55 -13.78 -0.44
N LYS A 244 -4.85 -14.42 0.68
CA LYS A 244 -3.90 -14.79 1.74
C LYS A 244 -3.68 -16.28 1.65
N GLY A 245 -2.44 -16.71 1.76
CA GLY A 245 -2.07 -18.11 1.75
C GLY A 245 -0.99 -18.48 0.72
N ASP A 246 -0.40 -19.64 0.89
CA ASP A 246 0.57 -20.23 -0.03
C ASP A 246 -0.15 -20.76 -1.26
N VAL A 247 0.15 -20.17 -2.42
CA VAL A 247 -0.47 -20.54 -3.70
C VAL A 247 0.46 -21.43 -4.48
N SER A 248 0.01 -22.64 -4.76
CA SER A 248 0.70 -23.56 -5.65
C SER A 248 -0.21 -24.06 -6.76
N PHE A 249 0.38 -24.67 -7.80
CA PHE A 249 -0.38 -25.36 -8.85
C PHE A 249 0.27 -26.69 -9.17
N ARG A 250 -0.56 -27.64 -9.59
CA ARG A 250 -0.14 -28.99 -9.97
C ARG A 250 -1.14 -29.60 -10.97
N PRO A 251 -0.75 -30.66 -11.68
CA PRO A 251 -1.72 -31.50 -12.36
C PRO A 251 -2.77 -31.99 -11.34
N ALA A 252 -4.02 -32.06 -11.76
CA ALA A 252 -5.10 -32.62 -10.97
C ALA A 252 -5.03 -34.15 -10.98
N GLY A 253 -5.44 -34.78 -9.88
CA GLY A 253 -5.59 -36.21 -9.74
C GLY A 253 -7.04 -36.59 -9.40
N ASP A 254 -7.32 -37.89 -9.29
CA ASP A 254 -8.67 -38.41 -9.00
C ASP A 254 -9.24 -37.84 -7.69
N GLY A 255 -8.40 -37.57 -6.71
CA GLY A 255 -8.79 -36.98 -5.42
C GLY A 255 -9.29 -35.52 -5.51
N ASP A 256 -9.06 -34.82 -6.63
CA ASP A 256 -9.50 -33.43 -6.84
C ASP A 256 -10.89 -33.33 -7.52
N LEU A 257 -11.43 -34.46 -8.00
CA LEU A 257 -12.66 -34.46 -8.81
C LEU A 257 -13.86 -33.86 -8.07
N ASP A 258 -14.05 -34.21 -6.81
CA ASP A 258 -15.17 -33.70 -6.00
C ASP A 258 -15.07 -32.18 -5.79
N ASP A 259 -13.86 -31.67 -5.52
CA ASP A 259 -13.61 -30.23 -5.39
C ASP A 259 -13.87 -29.49 -6.71
N ILE A 260 -13.39 -30.06 -7.84
CA ILE A 260 -13.63 -29.50 -9.19
C ILE A 260 -15.12 -29.41 -9.45
N LEU A 261 -15.89 -30.47 -9.18
CA LEU A 261 -17.34 -30.50 -9.37
C LEU A 261 -18.06 -29.48 -8.48
N ALA A 262 -17.63 -29.29 -7.24
CA ALA A 262 -18.17 -28.28 -6.34
C ALA A 262 -17.91 -26.86 -6.89
N ILE A 263 -16.71 -26.59 -7.41
CA ILE A 263 -16.36 -25.31 -8.04
C ILE A 263 -17.21 -25.07 -9.29
N VAL A 264 -17.44 -26.09 -10.12
CA VAL A 264 -18.32 -26.04 -11.31
C VAL A 264 -19.75 -25.69 -10.92
N ALA A 265 -20.28 -26.34 -9.90
CA ALA A 265 -21.64 -26.06 -9.39
C ALA A 265 -21.78 -24.59 -8.95
N GLY A 266 -20.80 -24.08 -8.21
CA GLY A 266 -20.75 -22.67 -7.81
C GLY A 266 -20.61 -21.71 -9.01
N ALA A 267 -19.85 -22.08 -10.05
CA ALA A 267 -19.72 -21.29 -11.27
C ALA A 267 -21.03 -21.26 -12.07
N ARG A 268 -21.72 -22.39 -12.21
CA ARG A 268 -23.06 -22.50 -12.86
C ARG A 268 -24.07 -21.60 -12.16
N ALA A 269 -24.15 -21.65 -10.83
CA ALA A 269 -25.05 -20.81 -10.05
C ALA A 269 -24.77 -19.31 -10.30
N LEU A 270 -23.51 -18.91 -10.33
CA LEU A 270 -23.12 -17.52 -10.62
C LEU A 270 -23.50 -17.09 -12.05
N LEU A 271 -23.24 -17.92 -13.04
CA LEU A 271 -23.61 -17.63 -14.45
C LEU A 271 -25.13 -17.50 -14.60
N LYS A 272 -25.89 -18.38 -13.96
CA LYS A 272 -27.37 -18.35 -13.92
C LYS A 272 -27.88 -17.03 -13.29
N SER A 273 -27.34 -16.64 -12.16
CA SER A 273 -27.73 -15.38 -11.46
C SER A 273 -27.47 -14.13 -12.30
N ARG A 274 -26.54 -14.21 -13.26
CA ARG A 274 -26.19 -13.13 -14.19
C ARG A 274 -26.87 -13.25 -15.56
N HIS A 275 -27.82 -14.18 -15.73
CA HIS A 275 -28.50 -14.46 -16.99
C HIS A 275 -27.52 -14.75 -18.14
N ILE A 276 -26.44 -15.48 -17.85
CA ILE A 276 -25.45 -15.92 -18.83
C ILE A 276 -25.73 -17.41 -19.15
N ASP A 277 -26.07 -17.68 -20.39
CA ASP A 277 -26.41 -19.02 -20.90
C ASP A 277 -25.11 -19.77 -21.29
N GLN A 278 -24.27 -20.05 -20.28
CA GLN A 278 -23.03 -20.83 -20.38
C GLN A 278 -23.07 -21.87 -19.26
N TRP A 279 -22.80 -23.12 -19.57
CA TRP A 279 -22.82 -24.25 -18.65
C TRP A 279 -24.19 -24.48 -17.96
N GLN A 280 -25.27 -24.08 -18.61
CA GLN A 280 -26.63 -24.23 -18.04
C GLN A 280 -27.29 -25.57 -18.45
N GLY A 281 -26.68 -26.30 -19.40
CA GLY A 281 -27.06 -27.65 -19.78
C GLY A 281 -26.31 -28.74 -19.01
N GLU A 282 -26.14 -29.90 -19.61
CA GLU A 282 -25.40 -31.03 -19.03
C GLU A 282 -23.89 -30.79 -19.04
N TYR A 283 -23.37 -30.06 -20.04
CA TYR A 283 -21.95 -29.74 -20.16
C TYR A 283 -21.50 -28.57 -19.21
N PRO A 284 -20.31 -28.66 -18.60
CA PRO A 284 -19.44 -29.83 -18.54
C PRO A 284 -19.97 -30.83 -17.50
N ALA A 285 -20.03 -32.10 -17.88
CA ALA A 285 -20.46 -33.20 -17.03
C ALA A 285 -19.29 -33.80 -16.24
N LYS A 286 -19.57 -34.71 -15.31
CA LYS A 286 -18.54 -35.41 -14.54
C LYS A 286 -17.57 -36.17 -15.46
N GLU A 287 -18.11 -36.82 -16.46
CA GLU A 287 -17.38 -37.61 -17.44
C GLU A 287 -16.36 -36.79 -18.24
N ASP A 288 -16.65 -35.50 -18.49
CA ASP A 288 -15.72 -34.59 -19.16
C ASP A 288 -14.47 -34.36 -18.29
N PHE A 289 -14.63 -34.25 -16.96
CA PHE A 289 -13.50 -34.08 -16.03
C PHE A 289 -12.78 -35.39 -15.79
N GLU A 290 -13.46 -36.53 -15.69
CA GLU A 290 -12.85 -37.86 -15.62
C GLU A 290 -11.94 -38.10 -16.82
N LYS A 291 -12.38 -37.72 -18.03
CA LYS A 291 -11.57 -37.77 -19.24
C LYS A 291 -10.36 -36.84 -19.15
N ASP A 292 -10.56 -35.58 -18.76
CA ASP A 292 -9.44 -34.61 -18.61
C ASP A 292 -8.40 -35.05 -17.60
N LEU A 293 -8.82 -35.70 -16.52
CA LEU A 293 -7.92 -36.28 -15.51
C LEU A 293 -7.11 -37.46 -16.08
N ALA A 294 -7.80 -38.40 -16.76
CA ALA A 294 -7.15 -39.55 -17.39
C ALA A 294 -6.13 -39.15 -18.47
N GLU A 295 -6.37 -38.06 -19.18
CA GLU A 295 -5.51 -37.49 -20.22
C GLU A 295 -4.48 -36.48 -19.68
N HIS A 296 -4.40 -36.27 -18.35
CA HIS A 296 -3.49 -35.33 -17.68
C HIS A 296 -3.59 -33.89 -18.19
N ARG A 297 -4.80 -33.45 -18.56
CA ARG A 297 -5.09 -32.12 -19.09
C ARG A 297 -5.65 -31.16 -18.05
N CYS A 298 -6.12 -31.66 -16.90
CA CYS A 298 -6.69 -30.86 -15.83
C CYS A 298 -5.60 -30.44 -14.84
N TYR A 299 -5.68 -29.20 -14.38
CA TYR A 299 -4.75 -28.61 -13.40
C TYR A 299 -5.55 -27.92 -12.30
N VAL A 300 -5.07 -28.04 -11.07
CA VAL A 300 -5.63 -27.33 -9.91
C VAL A 300 -4.65 -26.27 -9.38
N ILE A 301 -5.22 -25.20 -8.88
CA ILE A 301 -4.50 -24.17 -8.12
C ILE A 301 -4.96 -24.29 -6.67
N THR A 302 -4.04 -24.49 -5.77
CA THR A 302 -4.34 -24.62 -4.35
C THR A 302 -3.91 -23.38 -3.58
N VAL A 303 -4.64 -23.09 -2.51
CA VAL A 303 -4.34 -22.03 -1.54
C VAL A 303 -4.29 -22.70 -0.17
N ASP A 304 -3.14 -22.69 0.49
CA ASP A 304 -2.88 -23.42 1.75
C ASP A 304 -3.26 -24.92 1.65
N GLY A 305 -3.02 -25.52 0.47
CA GLY A 305 -3.32 -26.93 0.20
C GLY A 305 -4.76 -27.23 -0.22
N GLU A 306 -5.69 -26.26 -0.16
CA GLU A 306 -7.09 -26.41 -0.54
C GLU A 306 -7.32 -26.00 -2.00
N THR A 307 -8.13 -26.72 -2.76
CA THR A 307 -8.42 -26.45 -4.16
C THR A 307 -9.20 -25.15 -4.33
N GLY A 308 -8.52 -24.10 -4.84
CA GLY A 308 -9.09 -22.78 -5.03
C GLY A 308 -9.56 -22.48 -6.45
N ALA A 309 -8.97 -23.12 -7.46
CA ALA A 309 -9.34 -22.99 -8.86
C ALA A 309 -8.88 -24.21 -9.66
N PHE A 310 -9.46 -24.39 -10.83
CA PHE A 310 -9.01 -25.37 -11.80
C PHE A 310 -9.13 -24.85 -13.23
N PHE A 311 -8.44 -25.49 -14.17
CA PHE A 311 -8.56 -25.30 -15.60
C PHE A 311 -8.10 -26.53 -16.35
N THR A 312 -8.63 -26.70 -17.56
CA THR A 312 -8.19 -27.71 -18.51
C THR A 312 -7.33 -27.04 -19.59
N LEU A 313 -6.24 -27.70 -19.98
CA LEU A 313 -5.34 -27.23 -21.02
C LEU A 313 -5.12 -28.36 -22.04
N SER A 314 -5.67 -28.16 -23.27
CA SER A 314 -5.62 -29.14 -24.35
C SER A 314 -4.66 -28.69 -25.46
N ASP A 315 -3.89 -29.63 -25.99
CA ASP A 315 -3.06 -29.49 -27.20
C ASP A 315 -3.74 -30.06 -28.45
N GLU A 316 -4.94 -30.64 -28.32
CA GLU A 316 -5.74 -31.07 -29.46
C GLU A 316 -6.40 -29.91 -30.18
N PRO A 317 -6.41 -29.91 -31.51
CA PRO A 317 -7.11 -28.88 -32.25
C PRO A 317 -8.62 -28.89 -31.97
N GLU A 318 -9.16 -27.75 -31.57
CA GLU A 318 -10.58 -27.57 -31.34
C GLU A 318 -11.36 -27.44 -32.68
N PRO A 319 -12.28 -28.35 -33.00
CA PRO A 319 -13.03 -28.29 -34.27
C PRO A 319 -13.76 -26.95 -34.49
N CYS A 320 -14.30 -26.36 -33.40
CA CYS A 320 -15.01 -25.09 -33.49
C CYS A 320 -14.07 -23.89 -33.75
N TYR A 321 -12.78 -24.01 -33.44
CA TYR A 321 -11.79 -22.94 -33.70
C TYR A 321 -11.38 -22.87 -35.19
N ALA A 322 -11.56 -23.96 -35.95
CA ALA A 322 -11.34 -23.95 -37.38
C ALA A 322 -12.38 -23.10 -38.15
N ALA A 323 -13.59 -22.95 -37.58
CA ALA A 323 -14.71 -22.21 -38.18
C ALA A 323 -14.87 -20.80 -37.54
N ILE A 324 -13.78 -20.10 -37.26
CA ILE A 324 -13.83 -18.74 -36.69
C ILE A 324 -14.47 -17.75 -37.68
N THR A 325 -15.41 -16.92 -37.19
CA THR A 325 -16.11 -15.87 -37.94
C THR A 325 -15.83 -14.49 -37.36
N ASP A 326 -16.13 -13.43 -38.11
CA ASP A 326 -15.93 -12.04 -37.69
C ASP A 326 -14.48 -11.73 -37.28
N GLY A 327 -13.52 -12.45 -37.85
CA GLY A 327 -12.11 -12.31 -37.58
C GLY A 327 -11.27 -13.49 -38.03
N LYS A 328 -10.04 -13.59 -37.54
CA LYS A 328 -9.13 -14.70 -37.87
C LYS A 328 -8.07 -14.86 -36.75
N TRP A 329 -7.54 -16.05 -36.61
CA TRP A 329 -6.36 -16.33 -35.80
C TRP A 329 -5.12 -15.61 -36.36
N SER A 330 -4.18 -15.28 -35.49
CA SER A 330 -2.96 -14.58 -35.93
C SER A 330 -1.91 -15.52 -36.53
N SER A 331 -2.05 -16.82 -36.32
CA SER A 331 -1.12 -17.85 -36.80
C SER A 331 -1.85 -19.20 -36.96
N ASP A 332 -1.33 -19.99 -37.89
CA ASP A 332 -1.71 -21.39 -38.09
C ASP A 332 -0.79 -22.37 -37.36
N GLU A 333 0.18 -21.84 -36.56
CA GLU A 333 1.06 -22.66 -35.74
C GLU A 333 0.23 -23.45 -34.69
N PRO A 334 0.77 -24.59 -34.20
CA PRO A 334 0.15 -25.35 -33.11
C PRO A 334 -0.05 -24.47 -31.87
N TYR A 335 -1.18 -24.67 -31.20
CA TYR A 335 -1.58 -23.90 -30.03
C TYR A 335 -2.08 -24.83 -28.92
N MET A 336 -2.11 -24.33 -27.68
CA MET A 336 -2.89 -24.94 -26.61
C MET A 336 -4.17 -24.13 -26.36
N ALA A 337 -5.24 -24.84 -26.02
CA ALA A 337 -6.52 -24.23 -25.68
C ALA A 337 -6.81 -24.36 -24.18
N ILE A 338 -7.23 -23.25 -23.57
CA ILE A 338 -7.69 -23.22 -22.17
C ILE A 338 -9.21 -23.45 -22.16
N HIS A 339 -9.63 -24.50 -21.50
CA HIS A 339 -11.03 -24.86 -21.35
C HIS A 339 -11.43 -24.96 -19.88
N ARG A 340 -12.73 -24.94 -19.63
CA ARG A 340 -13.36 -25.28 -18.34
C ARG A 340 -12.73 -24.65 -17.10
N GLY A 341 -12.18 -23.42 -17.21
CA GLY A 341 -11.55 -22.74 -16.07
C GLY A 341 -12.59 -22.09 -15.14
N ALA A 342 -12.46 -22.34 -13.83
CA ALA A 342 -13.28 -21.70 -12.81
C ALA A 342 -12.53 -21.52 -11.48
N VAL A 343 -13.05 -20.58 -10.67
CA VAL A 343 -12.50 -20.24 -9.35
C VAL A 343 -13.58 -20.47 -8.29
N ALA A 344 -13.21 -21.13 -7.20
CA ALA A 344 -14.07 -21.37 -6.05
C ALA A 344 -14.64 -20.05 -5.50
N GLU A 345 -15.87 -20.09 -4.99
CA GLU A 345 -16.61 -18.89 -4.59
C GLU A 345 -15.82 -18.00 -3.61
N LYS A 346 -15.22 -18.58 -2.58
CA LYS A 346 -14.44 -17.88 -1.57
C LYS A 346 -13.19 -17.18 -2.10
N TYR A 347 -12.67 -17.60 -3.26
CA TYR A 347 -11.49 -16.99 -3.88
C TYR A 347 -11.82 -16.09 -5.08
N ARG A 348 -13.09 -15.84 -5.38
CA ARG A 348 -13.49 -14.93 -6.47
C ARG A 348 -13.08 -13.49 -6.12
N GLY A 349 -12.42 -12.82 -7.08
CA GLY A 349 -11.95 -11.44 -6.91
C GLY A 349 -10.61 -11.31 -6.16
N THR A 350 -10.00 -12.42 -5.72
CA THR A 350 -8.69 -12.42 -5.03
C THR A 350 -7.49 -12.36 -5.99
N GLY A 351 -7.70 -12.42 -7.30
CA GLY A 351 -6.63 -12.52 -8.30
C GLY A 351 -6.32 -13.94 -8.77
N LEU A 352 -6.95 -14.98 -8.18
CA LEU A 352 -6.67 -16.38 -8.53
C LEU A 352 -6.97 -16.70 -10.01
N SER A 353 -7.98 -16.05 -10.62
CA SER A 353 -8.25 -16.18 -12.05
C SER A 353 -7.13 -15.65 -12.94
N ALA A 354 -6.39 -14.61 -12.52
CA ALA A 354 -5.23 -14.12 -13.27
C ALA A 354 -4.06 -15.10 -13.17
N MET A 355 -3.90 -15.77 -12.01
CA MET A 355 -2.88 -16.81 -11.82
C MET A 355 -3.14 -18.04 -12.68
N LEU A 356 -4.43 -18.40 -12.90
CA LEU A 356 -4.81 -19.48 -13.82
C LEU A 356 -4.17 -19.26 -15.20
N PHE A 357 -4.34 -18.08 -15.79
CA PHE A 357 -3.77 -17.77 -17.10
C PHE A 357 -2.23 -17.79 -17.09
N LYS A 358 -1.58 -17.28 -16.02
CA LYS A 358 -0.11 -17.33 -15.89
C LYS A 358 0.41 -18.77 -15.83
N PHE A 359 -0.28 -19.65 -15.11
CA PHE A 359 0.11 -21.05 -15.04
C PHE A 359 -0.11 -21.79 -16.36
N ALA A 360 -1.23 -21.50 -17.06
CA ALA A 360 -1.48 -22.04 -18.41
C ALA A 360 -0.39 -21.60 -19.41
N GLU A 361 0.06 -20.34 -19.34
CA GLU A 361 1.17 -19.82 -20.15
C GLU A 361 2.48 -20.53 -19.86
N LYS A 362 2.82 -20.74 -18.58
CA LYS A 362 4.02 -21.46 -18.17
C LYS A 362 4.02 -22.89 -18.72
N ILE A 363 2.93 -23.62 -18.52
CA ILE A 363 2.81 -25.01 -18.99
C ILE A 363 2.90 -25.08 -20.54
N ALA A 364 2.21 -24.20 -21.26
CA ALA A 364 2.24 -24.17 -22.72
C ALA A 364 3.65 -23.87 -23.25
N ALA A 365 4.35 -22.91 -22.63
CA ALA A 365 5.72 -22.58 -23.00
C ALA A 365 6.71 -23.71 -22.71
N GLU A 366 6.60 -24.40 -21.55
CA GLU A 366 7.39 -25.60 -21.22
C GLU A 366 7.15 -26.75 -22.18
N LYS A 367 5.92 -26.90 -22.71
CA LYS A 367 5.57 -27.88 -23.75
C LYS A 367 5.96 -27.41 -25.18
N GLY A 368 6.55 -26.22 -25.34
CA GLY A 368 7.05 -25.72 -26.63
C GLY A 368 6.01 -25.00 -27.50
N PHE A 369 4.81 -24.76 -26.98
CA PHE A 369 3.77 -24.03 -27.71
C PHE A 369 4.01 -22.51 -27.67
N ARG A 370 3.70 -21.85 -28.79
CA ARG A 370 3.86 -20.39 -28.95
C ARG A 370 2.55 -19.63 -28.90
N TYR A 371 1.42 -20.32 -28.94
CA TYR A 371 0.10 -19.71 -28.93
C TYR A 371 -0.81 -20.39 -27.92
N LEU A 372 -1.54 -19.56 -27.19
CA LEU A 372 -2.65 -19.96 -26.36
C LEU A 372 -3.94 -19.39 -26.90
N ARG A 373 -5.01 -20.19 -26.90
CA ARG A 373 -6.36 -19.79 -27.28
C ARG A 373 -7.32 -20.04 -26.13
N VAL A 374 -8.38 -19.23 -26.07
CA VAL A 374 -9.45 -19.36 -25.08
C VAL A 374 -10.71 -18.73 -25.64
N ASP A 375 -11.87 -19.27 -25.31
CA ASP A 375 -13.15 -18.66 -25.63
C ASP A 375 -14.02 -18.45 -24.38
N THR A 376 -15.00 -17.57 -24.49
CA THR A 376 -16.00 -17.36 -23.45
C THR A 376 -17.30 -16.81 -24.05
N HIS A 377 -18.39 -17.00 -23.32
CA HIS A 377 -19.71 -16.52 -23.75
C HIS A 377 -19.73 -14.99 -23.93
N LYS A 378 -20.39 -14.49 -24.97
CA LYS A 378 -20.47 -13.05 -25.31
C LYS A 378 -21.00 -12.16 -24.20
N LYS A 379 -21.85 -12.69 -23.29
CA LYS A 379 -22.35 -11.96 -22.10
C LYS A 379 -21.45 -12.08 -20.87
N ASN A 380 -20.46 -12.98 -20.85
CA ASN A 380 -19.58 -13.18 -19.72
C ASN A 380 -18.49 -12.10 -19.66
N LYS A 381 -18.90 -10.86 -19.36
CA LYS A 381 -18.00 -9.69 -19.34
C LYS A 381 -16.89 -9.82 -18.30
N ALA A 382 -17.14 -10.50 -17.18
CA ALA A 382 -16.14 -10.73 -16.14
C ALA A 382 -14.99 -11.60 -16.69
N MET A 383 -15.29 -12.74 -17.32
CA MET A 383 -14.27 -13.60 -17.92
C MET A 383 -13.55 -12.90 -19.10
N GLN A 384 -14.29 -12.19 -19.97
CA GLN A 384 -13.68 -11.40 -21.05
C GLN A 384 -12.66 -10.37 -20.51
N ARG A 385 -12.96 -9.78 -19.35
CA ARG A 385 -12.02 -8.85 -18.69
C ARG A 385 -10.79 -9.59 -18.19
N CYS A 386 -10.95 -10.71 -17.47
CA CYS A 386 -9.82 -11.53 -16.99
C CYS A 386 -8.93 -11.99 -18.15
N ILE A 387 -9.51 -12.44 -19.27
CA ILE A 387 -8.78 -12.86 -20.46
C ILE A 387 -7.97 -11.69 -21.06
N ARG A 388 -8.57 -10.51 -21.21
CA ARG A 388 -7.85 -9.32 -21.74
C ARG A 388 -6.76 -8.85 -20.78
N ASP A 389 -7.03 -8.83 -19.49
CA ASP A 389 -6.06 -8.45 -18.44
C ASP A 389 -4.86 -9.42 -18.40
N ALA A 390 -5.07 -10.68 -18.79
CA ALA A 390 -4.00 -11.65 -19.00
C ALA A 390 -3.24 -11.46 -20.34
N GLY A 391 -3.58 -10.45 -21.15
CA GLY A 391 -2.87 -10.08 -22.38
C GLY A 391 -3.34 -10.81 -23.65
N PHE A 392 -4.47 -11.53 -23.58
CA PHE A 392 -5.06 -12.12 -24.78
C PHE A 392 -5.79 -11.06 -25.62
N ARG A 393 -5.73 -11.23 -26.94
CA ARG A 393 -6.40 -10.35 -27.90
C ARG A 393 -7.61 -11.05 -28.52
N TYR A 394 -8.73 -10.34 -28.65
CA TYR A 394 -9.90 -10.82 -29.36
C TYR A 394 -9.56 -11.12 -30.83
N ARG A 395 -10.04 -12.25 -31.33
CA ARG A 395 -9.74 -12.73 -32.68
C ARG A 395 -10.97 -12.93 -33.56
N GLY A 396 -12.13 -13.08 -32.97
CA GLY A 396 -13.37 -13.32 -33.70
C GLY A 396 -14.36 -14.13 -32.86
N ASN A 397 -15.35 -14.73 -33.55
CA ASN A 397 -16.39 -15.52 -32.94
C ASN A 397 -16.25 -17.00 -33.33
N VAL A 398 -16.58 -17.88 -32.40
CA VAL A 398 -16.67 -19.33 -32.65
C VAL A 398 -18.00 -19.87 -32.14
N GLN A 399 -18.47 -20.96 -32.70
CA GLN A 399 -19.66 -21.66 -32.25
C GLN A 399 -19.27 -23.02 -31.68
N ILE A 400 -19.53 -23.22 -30.38
CA ILE A 400 -19.28 -24.51 -29.73
C ILE A 400 -20.40 -25.50 -29.99
N CYS A 401 -20.09 -26.80 -29.99
CA CYS A 401 -21.04 -27.87 -30.27
C CYS A 401 -21.47 -28.65 -29.01
N CYS A 402 -20.84 -28.39 -27.88
CA CYS A 402 -21.00 -29.16 -26.63
C CYS A 402 -22.20 -28.76 -25.77
N GLU A 403 -22.95 -27.71 -26.15
CA GLU A 403 -24.14 -27.24 -25.39
C GLU A 403 -25.37 -27.13 -26.31
N PRO A 404 -25.93 -28.25 -26.82
CA PRO A 404 -27.10 -28.19 -27.71
C PRO A 404 -28.31 -27.60 -26.98
N GLY A 405 -29.03 -26.70 -27.65
CA GLY A 405 -30.19 -26.00 -27.06
C GLY A 405 -29.88 -24.75 -26.29
N HIS A 406 -28.61 -24.39 -26.12
CA HIS A 406 -28.14 -23.19 -25.46
C HIS A 406 -27.48 -22.20 -26.44
N ASP A 407 -27.17 -20.96 -25.98
CA ASP A 407 -26.45 -19.97 -26.80
C ASP A 407 -24.98 -20.40 -26.95
N THR A 408 -24.65 -20.91 -28.14
CA THR A 408 -23.36 -21.51 -28.47
C THR A 408 -22.33 -20.48 -28.95
N LEU A 409 -22.70 -19.19 -29.12
CA LEU A 409 -21.78 -18.16 -29.59
C LEU A 409 -20.79 -17.76 -28.54
N ARG A 410 -19.49 -17.90 -28.83
CA ARG A 410 -18.37 -17.54 -27.96
C ARG A 410 -17.48 -16.50 -28.63
N TYR A 411 -16.91 -15.60 -27.82
CA TYR A 411 -15.83 -14.70 -28.21
C TYR A 411 -14.51 -15.42 -28.04
N ALA A 412 -13.73 -15.49 -29.11
CA ALA A 412 -12.46 -16.20 -29.18
C ALA A 412 -11.27 -15.23 -29.01
N PHE A 413 -10.31 -15.63 -28.22
CA PHE A 413 -9.12 -14.84 -27.88
C PHE A 413 -7.87 -15.67 -28.08
N GLU A 414 -6.76 -14.99 -28.39
CA GLU A 414 -5.45 -15.61 -28.60
C GLU A 414 -4.35 -14.76 -27.94
N LYS A 415 -3.35 -15.45 -27.42
CA LYS A 415 -2.10 -14.84 -26.91
C LYS A 415 -0.90 -15.53 -27.53
N LYS A 416 0.05 -14.72 -28.04
CA LYS A 416 1.37 -15.20 -28.45
C LYS A 416 2.30 -15.18 -27.24
N LEU A 417 2.91 -16.32 -26.92
CA LEU A 417 3.86 -16.47 -25.82
C LEU A 417 5.24 -15.95 -26.22
N LYS A 418 5.98 -15.42 -25.24
CA LYS A 418 7.39 -15.10 -25.40
C LYS A 418 8.20 -16.40 -25.47
N LYS A 419 9.25 -16.44 -26.27
CA LYS A 419 10.21 -17.56 -26.20
C LYS A 419 10.80 -17.60 -24.80
N ILE A 420 10.86 -18.78 -24.21
CA ILE A 420 11.74 -19.03 -23.06
C ILE A 420 13.14 -19.18 -23.65
N GLU A 421 14.05 -18.25 -23.32
CA GLU A 421 15.47 -18.33 -23.64
C GLU A 421 16.16 -19.32 -22.73
#